data_b0a8eca5af695ff2ab8a833d4a095437
#
_entry.id   b0a8eca5af695ff2ab8a833d4a095437
#
_cell.length_a   1.000
_cell.length_b   1.000
_cell.length_c   1.000
_cell.angle_alpha   90.00
_cell.angle_beta   90.00
_cell.angle_gamma   90.00
#
_symmetry.space_group_name_H-M   'P 1'
#
loop_
_entity.id
_entity.type
_entity.pdbx_description
1 polymer ?
#
loop_
_entity_poly.entity_id
_entity_poly.type
_entity_poly.pdbx_seq_one_letter_code
_entity_poly.pdbx_strand_id
1 'polypeptide(L)'
;MEKIKTIVVEDVSLELKGTLSIIRNDIPEIEVIGTAQTEREFWALMDGGAQPDLVLLDLGLGGSTTVGVDICRKLTQKSSVKVLVFTGELLNEKLWADVLDAGAHGIVLKTGELLTRNEVMDVMSGKRYVFNQPVLEKLVERFRKAVTDEKMQRSASIEYEIDEYDERFLRHLALGYTKDMISELRTMPFSSKSLEKRQADLITRLFPEGEQRGVNVTRLVVRAIELHIIDPSNLEPDE
;
A
#
# COMPACT_ATOMS: atom_id res chain seq x y z
N MET A 1 -13.02 36.31 4.56
CA MET A 1 -13.09 34.86 4.86
C MET A 1 -12.09 34.58 5.98
N GLU A 2 -12.45 33.76 6.94
CA GLU A 2 -11.54 33.32 7.98
C GLU A 2 -10.41 32.49 7.32
N LYS A 3 -9.18 32.70 7.79
CA LYS A 3 -8.01 32.01 7.25
C LYS A 3 -7.93 30.58 7.79
N ILE A 4 -7.48 29.66 6.98
CA ILE A 4 -7.22 28.25 7.35
C ILE A 4 -5.89 28.21 8.09
N LYS A 5 -5.91 28.07 9.40
CA LYS A 5 -4.71 27.95 10.23
C LYS A 5 -4.02 26.64 9.94
N THR A 6 -2.83 26.71 9.41
CA THR A 6 -2.13 25.53 8.90
C THR A 6 -0.76 25.37 9.54
N ILE A 7 -0.42 24.14 9.95
CA ILE A 7 0.95 23.73 10.27
C ILE A 7 1.49 22.92 9.11
N VAL A 8 2.72 23.21 8.70
CA VAL A 8 3.46 22.46 7.67
C VAL A 8 4.55 21.64 8.35
N VAL A 9 4.52 20.32 8.14
CA VAL A 9 5.50 19.38 8.69
C VAL A 9 6.31 18.78 7.55
N GLU A 10 7.61 19.10 7.51
CA GLU A 10 8.51 18.79 6.39
C GLU A 10 9.96 18.86 6.85
N ASP A 11 10.72 17.77 6.80
CA ASP A 11 12.08 17.71 7.32
C ASP A 11 13.14 18.25 6.35
N VAL A 12 12.85 18.24 5.05
CA VAL A 12 13.75 18.77 4.03
C VAL A 12 13.56 20.29 3.89
N SER A 13 14.52 21.07 4.39
CA SER A 13 14.43 22.54 4.42
C SER A 13 14.16 23.19 3.05
N LEU A 14 14.63 22.59 1.95
CA LEU A 14 14.36 23.09 0.60
C LEU A 14 12.91 22.86 0.20
N GLU A 15 12.35 21.68 0.49
CA GLU A 15 10.97 21.32 0.21
C GLU A 15 10.01 22.15 1.06
N LEU A 16 10.33 22.34 2.34
CA LEU A 16 9.57 23.24 3.22
C LEU A 16 9.48 24.67 2.63
N LYS A 17 10.60 25.24 2.17
CA LYS A 17 10.59 26.55 1.52
C LYS A 17 9.76 26.56 0.24
N GLY A 18 9.83 25.50 -0.55
CA GLY A 18 9.00 25.32 -1.75
C GLY A 18 7.51 25.31 -1.40
N THR A 19 7.11 24.50 -0.43
CA THR A 19 5.72 24.40 0.06
C THR A 19 5.21 25.74 0.56
N LEU A 20 6.01 26.46 1.37
CA LEU A 20 5.65 27.79 1.86
C LEU A 20 5.52 28.82 0.73
N SER A 21 6.30 28.69 -0.34
CA SER A 21 6.19 29.56 -1.51
C SER A 21 4.88 29.30 -2.28
N ILE A 22 4.52 28.03 -2.50
CA ILE A 22 3.24 27.64 -3.12
C ILE A 22 2.08 28.18 -2.31
N ILE A 23 2.07 27.96 -1.00
CA ILE A 23 1.00 28.47 -0.11
C ILE A 23 0.86 29.97 -0.26
N ARG A 24 1.97 30.72 -0.21
CA ARG A 24 1.94 32.18 -0.25
C ARG A 24 1.41 32.71 -1.57
N ASN A 25 1.77 32.09 -2.68
CA ASN A 25 1.49 32.61 -4.02
C ASN A 25 0.12 32.11 -4.53
N ASP A 26 -0.25 30.87 -4.24
CA ASP A 26 -1.32 30.18 -4.96
C ASP A 26 -2.51 29.82 -4.06
N ILE A 27 -2.33 29.83 -2.72
CA ILE A 27 -3.38 29.44 -1.77
C ILE A 27 -3.55 30.52 -0.67
N PRO A 28 -4.07 31.69 -1.04
CA PRO A 28 -4.16 32.82 -0.12
C PRO A 28 -5.12 32.59 1.07
N GLU A 29 -5.92 31.54 1.05
CA GLU A 29 -6.79 31.16 2.17
C GLU A 29 -6.02 30.59 3.35
N ILE A 30 -4.82 30.05 3.14
CA ILE A 30 -3.98 29.47 4.20
C ILE A 30 -3.26 30.59 4.99
N GLU A 31 -3.26 30.42 6.30
CA GLU A 31 -2.37 31.12 7.24
C GLU A 31 -1.46 30.09 7.90
N VAL A 32 -0.16 30.13 7.58
CA VAL A 32 0.81 29.23 8.23
C VAL A 32 1.09 29.73 9.63
N ILE A 33 0.59 29.01 10.64
CA ILE A 33 0.77 29.35 12.06
C ILE A 33 1.97 28.64 12.70
N GLY A 34 2.59 27.71 11.99
CA GLY A 34 3.79 27.00 12.45
C GLY A 34 4.37 26.09 11.38
N THR A 35 5.65 25.79 11.55
CA THR A 35 6.35 24.79 10.75
C THR A 35 7.14 23.86 11.66
N ALA A 36 7.27 22.60 11.31
CA ALA A 36 8.06 21.61 12.05
C ALA A 36 8.87 20.76 11.07
N GLN A 37 10.12 20.49 11.43
CA GLN A 37 11.02 19.61 10.66
C GLN A 37 11.17 18.23 11.31
N THR A 38 10.64 18.06 12.52
CA THR A 38 10.70 16.83 13.29
C THR A 38 9.38 16.57 14.02
N GLU A 39 9.08 15.32 14.35
CA GLU A 39 7.94 14.96 15.20
C GLU A 39 7.97 15.74 16.53
N ARG A 40 9.15 15.88 17.14
CA ARG A 40 9.29 16.61 18.41
C ARG A 40 8.91 18.09 18.28
N GLU A 41 9.34 18.75 17.22
CA GLU A 41 8.98 20.15 16.96
C GLU A 41 7.47 20.30 16.72
N PHE A 42 6.90 19.37 15.96
CA PHE A 42 5.45 19.36 15.72
C PHE A 42 4.66 19.26 17.04
N TRP A 43 5.00 18.29 17.90
CA TRP A 43 4.28 18.17 19.19
C TRP A 43 4.56 19.34 20.12
N ALA A 44 5.74 19.94 20.09
CA ALA A 44 6.02 21.16 20.85
C ALA A 44 5.14 22.35 20.43
N LEU A 45 4.82 22.50 19.14
CA LEU A 45 3.85 23.49 18.67
C LEU A 45 2.45 23.19 19.20
N MET A 46 2.00 21.94 19.13
CA MET A 46 0.68 21.52 19.61
C MET A 46 0.55 21.72 21.13
N ASP A 47 1.54 21.30 21.91
CA ASP A 47 1.60 21.46 23.37
C ASP A 47 1.70 22.94 23.78
N GLY A 48 2.30 23.76 22.92
CA GLY A 48 2.35 25.23 23.04
C GLY A 48 1.02 25.94 22.79
N GLY A 49 -0.03 25.19 22.47
CA GLY A 49 -1.40 25.72 22.29
C GLY A 49 -1.73 26.08 20.83
N ALA A 50 -0.95 25.64 19.85
CA ALA A 50 -1.33 25.81 18.45
C ALA A 50 -2.63 25.05 18.14
N GLN A 51 -3.54 25.71 17.45
CA GLN A 51 -4.85 25.16 17.06
C GLN A 51 -4.99 25.24 15.54
N PRO A 52 -4.36 24.32 14.79
CA PRO A 52 -4.51 24.31 13.35
C PRO A 52 -5.87 23.75 12.92
N ASP A 53 -6.37 24.24 11.79
CA ASP A 53 -7.50 23.67 11.07
C ASP A 53 -7.00 22.55 10.12
N LEU A 54 -5.79 22.74 9.58
CA LEU A 54 -5.14 21.85 8.61
C LEU A 54 -3.69 21.56 9.02
N VAL A 55 -3.27 20.32 8.84
CA VAL A 55 -1.85 19.94 8.85
C VAL A 55 -1.48 19.42 7.45
N LEU A 56 -0.53 20.10 6.82
CA LEU A 56 0.18 19.57 5.64
C LEU A 56 1.34 18.73 6.14
N LEU A 57 1.30 17.44 5.86
CA LEU A 57 2.18 16.47 6.48
C LEU A 57 3.00 15.71 5.42
N ASP A 58 4.32 15.86 5.47
CA ASP A 58 5.18 14.92 4.77
C ASP A 58 5.28 13.60 5.54
N LEU A 59 5.40 12.49 4.80
CA LEU A 59 5.56 11.17 5.41
C LEU A 59 7.01 10.85 5.73
N GLY A 60 7.94 11.33 4.93
CA GLY A 60 9.36 10.97 4.95
C GLY A 60 10.17 11.52 6.12
N LEU A 61 9.55 11.87 7.24
CA LEU A 61 10.18 12.53 8.37
C LEU A 61 11.34 11.73 8.97
N GLY A 62 12.55 12.31 8.93
CA GLY A 62 13.75 11.68 9.46
C GLY A 62 14.12 10.38 8.72
N GLY A 63 13.74 10.23 7.46
CA GLY A 63 14.01 9.04 6.65
C GLY A 63 13.09 7.85 6.98
N SER A 64 12.00 8.05 7.70
CA SER A 64 11.03 7.01 8.05
C SER A 64 9.59 7.47 7.78
N THR A 65 8.87 6.70 6.98
CA THR A 65 7.45 6.97 6.68
C THR A 65 6.51 6.63 7.84
N THR A 66 6.93 5.79 8.79
CA THR A 66 6.13 5.41 9.95
C THR A 66 5.85 6.59 10.87
N VAL A 67 6.79 7.52 11.00
CA VAL A 67 6.64 8.72 11.84
C VAL A 67 5.49 9.60 11.36
N GLY A 68 5.41 9.86 10.05
CA GLY A 68 4.32 10.66 9.47
C GLY A 68 2.96 9.98 9.65
N VAL A 69 2.88 8.65 9.44
CA VAL A 69 1.65 7.88 9.67
C VAL A 69 1.21 7.95 11.14
N ASP A 70 2.14 7.86 12.08
CA ASP A 70 1.84 7.94 13.52
C ASP A 70 1.37 9.34 13.95
N ILE A 71 1.97 10.40 13.41
CA ILE A 71 1.48 11.78 13.61
C ILE A 71 0.04 11.90 13.10
N CYS A 72 -0.23 11.44 11.87
CA CYS A 72 -1.56 11.45 11.28
C CYS A 72 -2.58 10.76 12.20
N ARG A 73 -2.29 9.53 12.62
CA ARG A 73 -3.17 8.72 13.47
C ARG A 73 -3.44 9.38 14.82
N LYS A 74 -2.41 9.90 15.48
CA LYS A 74 -2.55 10.59 16.76
C LYS A 74 -3.41 11.85 16.67
N LEU A 75 -3.26 12.62 15.56
CA LEU A 75 -4.06 13.83 15.32
C LEU A 75 -5.53 13.52 15.07
N THR A 76 -5.80 12.62 14.15
CA THR A 76 -7.17 12.33 13.71
C THR A 76 -8.00 11.62 14.76
N GLN A 77 -7.36 10.90 15.70
CA GLN A 77 -8.04 10.29 16.84
C GLN A 77 -8.40 11.27 17.96
N LYS A 78 -7.64 12.35 18.10
CA LYS A 78 -7.78 13.27 19.25
C LYS A 78 -8.40 14.61 18.92
N SER A 79 -8.53 14.95 17.66
CA SER A 79 -8.97 16.26 17.22
C SER A 79 -9.75 16.22 15.91
N SER A 80 -10.43 17.34 15.60
CA SER A 80 -11.10 17.55 14.30
C SER A 80 -10.17 18.13 13.22
N VAL A 81 -8.88 18.24 13.50
CA VAL A 81 -7.87 18.76 12.58
C VAL A 81 -7.85 17.94 11.29
N LYS A 82 -7.85 18.63 10.16
CA LYS A 82 -7.71 17.97 8.86
C LYS A 82 -6.24 17.67 8.60
N VAL A 83 -5.98 16.49 8.05
CA VAL A 83 -4.64 16.08 7.66
C VAL A 83 -4.62 15.82 6.15
N LEU A 84 -3.82 16.61 5.43
CA LEU A 84 -3.52 16.40 4.03
C LEU A 84 -2.05 15.98 3.92
N VAL A 85 -1.85 14.75 3.50
CA VAL A 85 -0.49 14.24 3.26
C VAL A 85 0.04 14.85 1.97
N PHE A 86 1.21 15.48 2.04
CA PHE A 86 1.88 16.10 0.92
C PHE A 86 3.33 15.58 0.85
N THR A 87 3.57 14.56 0.03
CA THR A 87 4.79 13.76 0.10
C THR A 87 5.42 13.51 -1.27
N GLY A 88 6.76 13.47 -1.31
CA GLY A 88 7.53 13.01 -2.45
C GLY A 88 7.70 11.49 -2.52
N GLU A 89 7.37 10.79 -1.44
CA GLU A 89 7.56 9.35 -1.34
C GLU A 89 6.67 8.56 -2.32
N LEU A 90 7.29 7.59 -2.99
CA LEU A 90 6.57 6.60 -3.79
C LEU A 90 5.87 5.63 -2.84
N LEU A 91 4.60 5.88 -2.56
CA LEU A 91 3.81 5.04 -1.68
C LEU A 91 3.64 3.64 -2.28
N ASN A 92 4.01 2.61 -1.53
CA ASN A 92 3.57 1.24 -1.81
C ASN A 92 2.14 1.01 -1.29
N GLU A 93 1.53 -0.12 -1.64
CA GLU A 93 0.13 -0.43 -1.28
C GLU A 93 -0.12 -0.40 0.21
N LYS A 94 0.79 -0.97 0.98
CA LYS A 94 0.68 -0.99 2.44
C LYS A 94 0.69 0.42 3.01
N LEU A 95 1.62 1.28 2.55
CA LEU A 95 1.71 2.65 3.04
C LEU A 95 0.48 3.48 2.68
N TRP A 96 -0.14 3.24 1.51
CA TRP A 96 -1.42 3.87 1.14
C TRP A 96 -2.53 3.51 2.13
N ALA A 97 -2.68 2.20 2.42
CA ALA A 97 -3.65 1.72 3.37
C ALA A 97 -3.37 2.31 4.77
N ASP A 98 -2.13 2.23 5.25
CA ASP A 98 -1.73 2.74 6.56
C ASP A 98 -2.03 4.25 6.74
N VAL A 99 -1.83 5.06 5.69
CA VAL A 99 -2.12 6.50 5.68
C VAL A 99 -3.62 6.78 5.73
N LEU A 100 -4.41 6.07 4.93
CA LEU A 100 -5.87 6.23 4.91
C LEU A 100 -6.51 5.70 6.20
N ASP A 101 -6.03 4.58 6.72
CA ASP A 101 -6.47 4.01 8.00
C ASP A 101 -6.04 4.87 9.21
N ALA A 102 -4.93 5.61 9.08
CA ALA A 102 -4.55 6.64 10.04
C ALA A 102 -5.50 7.86 10.03
N GLY A 103 -6.43 7.93 9.07
CA GLY A 103 -7.46 8.95 9.00
C GLY A 103 -7.08 10.19 8.18
N ALA A 104 -6.06 10.10 7.33
CA ALA A 104 -5.74 11.19 6.39
C ALA A 104 -6.95 11.54 5.51
N HIS A 105 -7.16 12.82 5.27
CA HIS A 105 -8.27 13.32 4.46
C HIS A 105 -7.96 13.32 2.98
N GLY A 106 -6.66 13.29 2.63
CA GLY A 106 -6.19 13.21 1.26
C GLY A 106 -4.69 12.97 1.18
N ILE A 107 -4.23 12.65 -0.02
CA ILE A 107 -2.82 12.45 -0.35
C ILE A 107 -2.52 13.21 -1.64
N VAL A 108 -1.52 14.06 -1.60
CA VAL A 108 -0.99 14.82 -2.72
C VAL A 108 0.48 14.44 -2.90
N LEU A 109 0.84 13.97 -4.08
CA LEU A 109 2.25 13.73 -4.43
C LEU A 109 2.91 15.03 -4.86
N LYS A 110 4.17 15.24 -4.41
CA LYS A 110 5.04 16.37 -4.79
C LYS A 110 5.64 16.23 -6.21
N THR A 111 5.12 15.29 -7.02
CA THR A 111 5.59 15.03 -8.39
C THR A 111 4.62 15.62 -9.40
N GLY A 112 5.12 16.43 -10.34
CA GLY A 112 4.31 17.03 -11.41
C GLY A 112 3.54 18.26 -10.96
N GLU A 113 2.23 18.14 -10.79
CA GLU A 113 1.40 19.23 -10.28
C GLU A 113 1.60 19.39 -8.77
N LEU A 114 1.90 20.61 -8.38
CA LEU A 114 2.10 20.99 -6.98
C LEU A 114 0.74 21.01 -6.25
N LEU A 115 0.79 21.13 -4.92
CA LEU A 115 -0.40 21.37 -4.10
C LEU A 115 -1.18 22.55 -4.66
N THR A 116 -2.48 22.35 -4.93
CA THR A 116 -3.35 23.41 -5.43
C THR A 116 -4.36 23.84 -4.39
N ARG A 117 -4.98 25.00 -4.64
CA ARG A 117 -6.10 25.51 -3.83
C ARG A 117 -7.25 24.50 -3.75
N ASN A 118 -7.51 23.75 -4.81
CA ASN A 118 -8.65 22.85 -4.90
C ASN A 118 -8.54 21.70 -3.89
N GLU A 119 -7.39 21.02 -3.80
CA GLU A 119 -7.20 19.94 -2.81
C GLU A 119 -7.40 20.45 -1.38
N VAL A 120 -6.88 21.63 -1.07
CA VAL A 120 -7.04 22.25 0.25
C VAL A 120 -8.50 22.52 0.56
N MET A 121 -9.21 23.17 -0.36
CA MET A 121 -10.63 23.54 -0.17
C MET A 121 -11.52 22.30 -0.11
N ASP A 122 -11.21 21.26 -0.88
CA ASP A 122 -11.94 20.00 -0.85
C ASP A 122 -11.78 19.29 0.51
N VAL A 123 -10.57 19.23 1.06
CA VAL A 123 -10.33 18.71 2.41
C VAL A 123 -11.08 19.53 3.47
N MET A 124 -11.01 20.86 3.38
CA MET A 124 -11.67 21.75 4.33
C MET A 124 -13.20 21.69 4.25
N SER A 125 -13.76 21.40 3.07
CA SER A 125 -15.20 21.18 2.90
C SER A 125 -15.69 19.84 3.49
N GLY A 126 -14.79 19.00 3.99
CA GLY A 126 -15.09 17.70 4.58
C GLY A 126 -15.08 16.54 3.60
N LYS A 127 -14.65 16.74 2.36
CA LYS A 127 -14.40 15.62 1.43
C LYS A 127 -13.30 14.72 1.98
N ARG A 128 -13.48 13.43 1.80
CA ARG A 128 -12.48 12.40 2.13
C ARG A 128 -11.89 11.84 0.85
N TYR A 129 -10.66 11.31 0.96
CA TYR A 129 -9.94 10.72 -0.18
C TYR A 129 -9.68 11.74 -1.29
N VAL A 130 -9.19 12.93 -0.87
CA VAL A 130 -8.76 13.95 -1.82
C VAL A 130 -7.39 13.56 -2.38
N PHE A 131 -7.30 13.43 -3.70
CA PHE A 131 -6.09 13.00 -4.39
C PHE A 131 -5.80 13.93 -5.57
N ASN A 132 -4.52 14.26 -5.78
CA ASN A 132 -4.11 14.94 -7.00
C ASN A 132 -3.99 13.96 -8.18
N GLN A 133 -3.87 14.48 -9.39
CA GLN A 133 -3.83 13.68 -10.62
C GLN A 133 -2.75 12.58 -10.58
N PRO A 134 -1.49 12.82 -10.16
CA PRO A 134 -0.48 11.77 -10.09
C PRO A 134 -0.86 10.60 -9.15
N VAL A 135 -1.57 10.89 -8.05
CA VAL A 135 -2.09 9.86 -7.15
C VAL A 135 -3.17 9.03 -7.84
N LEU A 136 -4.12 9.69 -8.50
CA LEU A 136 -5.21 9.01 -9.20
C LEU A 136 -4.68 8.11 -10.33
N GLU A 137 -3.70 8.57 -11.10
CA GLU A 137 -3.07 7.78 -12.17
C GLU A 137 -2.44 6.50 -11.63
N LYS A 138 -1.71 6.59 -10.51
CA LYS A 138 -1.12 5.41 -9.86
C LYS A 138 -2.19 4.45 -9.34
N LEU A 139 -3.28 4.95 -8.76
CA LEU A 139 -4.40 4.11 -8.32
C LEU A 139 -5.04 3.37 -9.50
N VAL A 140 -5.29 4.07 -10.61
CA VAL A 140 -5.87 3.46 -11.82
C VAL A 140 -4.93 2.41 -12.43
N GLU A 141 -3.63 2.69 -12.49
CA GLU A 141 -2.62 1.73 -12.97
C GLU A 141 -2.63 0.44 -12.14
N ARG A 142 -2.60 0.58 -10.81
CA ARG A 142 -2.65 -0.56 -9.87
C ARG A 142 -3.94 -1.35 -10.00
N PHE A 143 -5.08 -0.66 -10.06
CA PHE A 143 -6.37 -1.32 -10.26
C PHE A 143 -6.39 -2.13 -11.57
N ARG A 144 -5.89 -1.55 -12.67
CA ARG A 144 -5.78 -2.26 -13.95
C ARG A 144 -4.89 -3.49 -13.85
N LYS A 145 -3.74 -3.36 -13.17
CA LYS A 145 -2.83 -4.49 -12.93
C LYS A 145 -3.52 -5.59 -12.13
N ALA A 146 -4.12 -5.26 -11.00
CA ALA A 146 -4.82 -6.23 -10.15
C ALA A 146 -5.93 -6.98 -10.91
N VAL A 147 -6.76 -6.27 -11.71
CA VAL A 147 -7.80 -6.89 -12.54
C VAL A 147 -7.21 -7.79 -13.63
N THR A 148 -6.06 -7.41 -14.20
CA THR A 148 -5.38 -8.20 -15.22
C THR A 148 -4.79 -9.47 -14.61
N ASP A 149 -4.11 -9.36 -13.47
CA ASP A 149 -3.53 -10.49 -12.73
C ASP A 149 -4.62 -11.49 -12.31
N GLU A 150 -5.76 -11.00 -11.79
CA GLU A 150 -6.91 -11.87 -11.44
C GLU A 150 -7.48 -12.60 -12.67
N LYS A 151 -7.60 -11.92 -13.82
CA LYS A 151 -8.05 -12.55 -15.06
C LYS A 151 -7.07 -13.59 -15.57
N MET A 152 -5.76 -13.31 -15.51
CA MET A 152 -4.72 -14.27 -15.90
C MET A 152 -4.74 -15.51 -15.00
N GLN A 153 -4.85 -15.32 -13.68
CA GLN A 153 -4.93 -16.42 -12.72
C GLN A 153 -6.16 -17.30 -12.97
N ARG A 154 -7.35 -16.71 -13.15
CA ARG A 154 -8.57 -17.46 -13.48
C ARG A 154 -8.44 -18.23 -14.79
N SER A 155 -7.86 -17.62 -15.83
CA SER A 155 -7.66 -18.28 -17.12
C SER A 155 -6.72 -19.46 -17.00
N ALA A 156 -5.60 -19.33 -16.29
CA ALA A 156 -4.66 -20.41 -16.07
C ALA A 156 -5.28 -21.55 -15.24
N SER A 157 -6.04 -21.22 -14.19
CA SER A 157 -6.69 -22.25 -13.38
C SER A 157 -7.70 -23.09 -14.18
N ILE A 158 -8.42 -22.47 -15.12
CA ILE A 158 -9.33 -23.18 -16.03
C ILE A 158 -8.55 -24.02 -17.05
N GLU A 159 -7.51 -23.45 -17.68
CA GLU A 159 -6.72 -24.12 -18.72
C GLU A 159 -6.03 -25.38 -18.20
N TYR A 160 -5.49 -25.33 -16.98
CA TYR A 160 -4.74 -26.44 -16.38
C TYR A 160 -5.56 -27.26 -15.38
N GLU A 161 -6.88 -27.03 -15.29
CA GLU A 161 -7.80 -27.75 -14.39
C GLU A 161 -7.34 -27.70 -12.92
N ILE A 162 -6.88 -26.51 -12.47
CA ILE A 162 -6.40 -26.28 -11.11
C ILE A 162 -7.56 -26.07 -10.17
N ASP A 163 -7.69 -26.90 -9.16
CA ASP A 163 -8.66 -26.72 -8.09
C ASP A 163 -8.13 -25.87 -6.92
N GLU A 164 -8.98 -25.48 -6.00
CA GLU A 164 -8.64 -24.68 -4.82
C GLU A 164 -7.56 -25.37 -3.95
N TYR A 165 -7.60 -26.68 -3.83
CA TYR A 165 -6.61 -27.43 -3.08
C TYR A 165 -5.27 -27.55 -3.82
N ASP A 166 -5.27 -27.55 -5.15
CA ASP A 166 -4.06 -27.49 -5.96
C ASP A 166 -3.34 -26.16 -5.75
N GLU A 167 -4.11 -25.06 -5.78
CA GLU A 167 -3.58 -23.73 -5.54
C GLU A 167 -3.00 -23.60 -4.13
N ARG A 168 -3.73 -24.01 -3.09
CA ARG A 168 -3.26 -24.03 -1.71
C ARG A 168 -2.00 -24.89 -1.54
N PHE A 169 -1.98 -26.07 -2.14
CA PHE A 169 -0.83 -26.94 -2.08
C PHE A 169 0.42 -26.29 -2.70
N LEU A 170 0.28 -25.68 -3.86
CA LEU A 170 1.37 -24.94 -4.52
C LEU A 170 1.85 -23.76 -3.70
N ARG A 171 0.95 -23.00 -3.05
CA ARG A 171 1.31 -21.92 -2.14
C ARG A 171 2.11 -22.41 -0.94
N HIS A 172 1.68 -23.47 -0.28
CA HIS A 172 2.43 -24.04 0.84
C HIS A 172 3.81 -24.55 0.41
N LEU A 173 3.92 -25.18 -0.74
CA LEU A 173 5.21 -25.57 -1.30
C LEU A 173 6.11 -24.35 -1.60
N ALA A 174 5.55 -23.26 -2.08
CA ALA A 174 6.26 -21.99 -2.32
C ALA A 174 6.77 -21.36 -1.01
N LEU A 175 6.03 -21.51 0.08
CA LEU A 175 6.43 -21.10 1.43
C LEU A 175 7.46 -22.04 2.08
N GLY A 176 7.86 -23.12 1.39
CA GLY A 176 8.85 -24.07 1.89
C GLY A 176 8.31 -25.18 2.80
N TYR A 177 6.98 -25.34 2.89
CA TYR A 177 6.39 -26.43 3.65
C TYR A 177 6.67 -27.79 2.99
N THR A 178 6.95 -28.77 3.81
CA THR A 178 7.03 -30.18 3.35
C THR A 178 5.62 -30.77 3.26
N LYS A 179 5.46 -31.86 2.50
CA LYS A 179 4.16 -32.56 2.39
C LYS A 179 3.67 -33.07 3.74
N ASP A 180 4.56 -33.47 4.63
CA ASP A 180 4.18 -33.90 5.99
C ASP A 180 3.61 -32.70 6.78
N MET A 181 4.27 -31.52 6.75
CA MET A 181 3.75 -30.30 7.36
C MET A 181 2.39 -29.90 6.77
N ILE A 182 2.24 -29.98 5.45
CA ILE A 182 0.98 -29.65 4.79
C ILE A 182 -0.15 -30.61 5.18
N SER A 183 0.16 -31.90 5.36
CA SER A 183 -0.81 -32.91 5.77
C SER A 183 -1.34 -32.72 7.19
N GLU A 184 -0.68 -31.92 8.03
CA GLU A 184 -1.10 -31.57 9.39
C GLU A 184 -2.00 -30.33 9.45
N LEU A 185 -2.11 -29.58 8.33
CA LEU A 185 -2.94 -28.38 8.26
C LEU A 185 -4.42 -28.74 8.17
N ARG A 186 -5.26 -28.05 8.94
CA ARG A 186 -6.72 -28.25 8.93
C ARG A 186 -7.35 -27.88 7.59
N THR A 187 -6.71 -26.96 6.86
CA THR A 187 -7.17 -26.47 5.55
C THR A 187 -6.81 -27.43 4.40
N MET A 188 -5.98 -28.45 4.67
CA MET A 188 -5.52 -29.42 3.69
C MET A 188 -5.84 -30.86 4.14
N PRO A 189 -7.08 -31.36 3.92
CA PRO A 189 -7.54 -32.65 4.45
C PRO A 189 -6.97 -33.85 3.66
N PHE A 190 -5.67 -33.87 3.43
CA PHE A 190 -4.96 -34.87 2.64
C PHE A 190 -3.80 -35.47 3.42
N SER A 191 -3.62 -36.79 3.29
CA SER A 191 -2.41 -37.45 3.78
C SER A 191 -1.19 -37.07 2.93
N SER A 192 0.03 -37.18 3.49
CA SER A 192 1.27 -36.94 2.77
C SER A 192 1.35 -37.78 1.47
N LYS A 193 0.88 -39.02 1.49
CA LYS A 193 0.82 -39.88 0.30
C LYS A 193 -0.16 -39.35 -0.76
N SER A 194 -1.30 -38.78 -0.34
CA SER A 194 -2.24 -38.16 -1.27
C SER A 194 -1.67 -36.90 -1.89
N LEU A 195 -0.89 -36.11 -1.14
CA LEU A 195 -0.18 -34.94 -1.62
C LEU A 195 0.95 -35.32 -2.60
N GLU A 196 1.62 -36.47 -2.44
CA GLU A 196 2.55 -36.99 -3.43
C GLU A 196 1.89 -37.28 -4.78
N LYS A 197 0.71 -37.92 -4.74
CA LYS A 197 -0.06 -38.19 -5.95
C LYS A 197 -0.51 -36.88 -6.60
N ARG A 198 -1.00 -35.92 -5.81
CA ARG A 198 -1.43 -34.59 -6.28
C ARG A 198 -0.24 -33.84 -6.94
N GLN A 199 0.95 -33.88 -6.34
CA GLN A 199 2.16 -33.33 -6.95
C GLN A 199 2.49 -33.95 -8.31
N ALA A 200 2.42 -35.27 -8.42
CA ALA A 200 2.69 -35.97 -9.68
C ALA A 200 1.67 -35.59 -10.77
N ASP A 201 0.41 -35.45 -10.39
CA ASP A 201 -0.69 -35.06 -11.25
C ASP A 201 -0.52 -33.60 -11.74
N LEU A 202 -0.16 -32.67 -10.84
CA LEU A 202 0.18 -31.29 -11.18
C LEU A 202 1.36 -31.22 -12.16
N ILE A 203 2.41 -32.02 -11.96
CA ILE A 203 3.53 -32.09 -12.90
C ILE A 203 3.04 -32.52 -14.29
N THR A 204 2.14 -33.48 -14.35
CA THR A 204 1.59 -33.95 -15.63
C THR A 204 0.76 -32.87 -16.34
N ARG A 205 -0.01 -32.08 -15.60
CA ARG A 205 -0.82 -30.99 -16.16
C ARG A 205 -0.02 -29.75 -16.54
N LEU A 206 0.99 -29.38 -15.75
CA LEU A 206 1.71 -28.11 -15.90
C LEU A 206 2.94 -28.21 -16.83
N PHE A 207 3.40 -29.40 -17.15
CA PHE A 207 4.59 -29.59 -17.99
C PHE A 207 4.26 -30.42 -19.25
N PRO A 208 4.78 -30.01 -20.41
CA PRO A 208 4.63 -30.80 -21.65
C PRO A 208 5.19 -32.20 -21.50
N GLU A 209 4.68 -33.13 -22.33
CA GLU A 209 5.26 -34.48 -22.44
C GLU A 209 6.77 -34.41 -22.78
N GLY A 210 7.56 -35.10 -21.99
CA GLY A 210 9.04 -35.13 -22.13
C GLY A 210 9.78 -34.20 -21.17
N GLU A 211 9.13 -33.17 -20.61
CA GLU A 211 9.70 -32.23 -19.61
C GLU A 211 9.40 -32.63 -18.17
N GLN A 212 8.54 -33.61 -17.95
CA GLN A 212 8.05 -34.02 -16.63
C GLN A 212 9.13 -34.79 -15.81
N ARG A 213 10.11 -35.37 -16.45
CA ARG A 213 11.20 -36.14 -15.77
C ARG A 213 12.11 -35.20 -14.99
N GLY A 214 12.32 -35.51 -13.71
CA GLY A 214 13.23 -34.74 -12.83
C GLY A 214 12.67 -33.39 -12.36
N VAL A 215 11.37 -33.14 -12.55
CA VAL A 215 10.74 -31.97 -11.96
C VAL A 215 10.71 -32.10 -10.43
N ASN A 216 11.43 -31.23 -9.76
CA ASN A 216 11.41 -31.10 -8.31
C ASN A 216 10.39 -30.04 -7.86
N VAL A 217 10.21 -29.90 -6.53
CA VAL A 217 9.28 -28.92 -5.93
C VAL A 217 9.57 -27.50 -6.40
N THR A 218 10.85 -27.09 -6.42
CA THR A 218 11.22 -25.74 -6.84
C THR A 218 10.82 -25.46 -8.28
N ARG A 219 11.06 -26.40 -9.20
CA ARG A 219 10.69 -26.24 -10.60
C ARG A 219 9.17 -26.22 -10.79
N LEU A 220 8.43 -27.01 -9.99
CA LEU A 220 6.98 -27.01 -9.99
C LEU A 220 6.42 -25.65 -9.52
N VAL A 221 6.94 -25.10 -8.43
CA VAL A 221 6.55 -23.79 -7.90
C VAL A 221 6.88 -22.68 -8.90
N VAL A 222 8.08 -22.66 -9.47
CA VAL A 222 8.46 -21.66 -10.50
C VAL A 222 7.49 -21.72 -11.68
N ARG A 223 7.15 -22.92 -12.15
CA ARG A 223 6.20 -23.08 -13.25
C ARG A 223 4.80 -22.59 -12.91
N ALA A 224 4.34 -22.81 -11.69
CA ALA A 224 3.05 -22.31 -11.21
C ALA A 224 3.02 -20.76 -11.14
N ILE A 225 4.13 -20.13 -10.80
CA ILE A 225 4.29 -18.66 -10.83
C ILE A 225 4.32 -18.16 -12.28
N GLU A 226 5.08 -18.78 -13.18
CA GLU A 226 5.14 -18.42 -14.61
C GLU A 226 3.77 -18.47 -15.29
N LEU A 227 2.96 -19.46 -14.90
CA LEU A 227 1.60 -19.64 -15.40
C LEU A 227 0.54 -18.81 -14.65
N HIS A 228 0.95 -17.94 -13.73
CA HIS A 228 0.05 -17.12 -12.91
C HIS A 228 -0.98 -17.94 -12.09
N ILE A 229 -0.67 -19.19 -11.74
CA ILE A 229 -1.53 -20.02 -10.87
C ILE A 229 -1.40 -19.55 -9.42
N ILE A 230 -0.19 -19.18 -9.00
CA ILE A 230 0.08 -18.55 -7.68
C ILE A 230 0.85 -17.24 -7.87
N ASP A 231 0.55 -16.27 -7.01
CA ASP A 231 1.25 -14.98 -6.98
C ASP A 231 2.30 -14.98 -5.85
N PRO A 232 3.59 -14.82 -6.17
CA PRO A 232 4.65 -14.80 -5.17
C PRO A 232 4.57 -13.60 -4.21
N SER A 233 3.85 -12.52 -4.58
CA SER A 233 3.65 -11.35 -3.73
C SER A 233 2.54 -11.53 -2.68
N ASN A 234 1.73 -12.58 -2.81
CA ASN A 234 0.58 -12.89 -1.96
C ASN A 234 0.65 -14.31 -1.39
N LEU A 235 1.83 -14.69 -0.89
CA LEU A 235 2.03 -15.98 -0.22
C LEU A 235 1.86 -15.78 1.28
N GLU A 236 0.63 -15.98 1.79
CA GLU A 236 0.36 -16.04 3.21
C GLU A 236 0.04 -17.48 3.63
N PRO A 237 0.54 -17.96 4.78
CA PRO A 237 0.13 -19.26 5.29
C PRO A 237 -1.34 -19.21 5.67
N ASP A 238 -2.10 -20.22 5.29
CA ASP A 238 -3.46 -20.43 5.78
C ASP A 238 -3.41 -20.68 7.30
N GLU A 239 -4.20 -19.96 8.10
CA GLU A 239 -4.36 -20.18 9.54
C GLU A 239 -5.08 -21.49 9.89
#